data_0217533d26fe6cbd5561aa540ecebb0b
#
_entry.id   0217533d26fe6cbd5561aa540ecebb0b
#
_cell.length_a   1.000
_cell.length_b   1.000
_cell.length_c   1.000
_cell.angle_alpha   90.00
_cell.angle_beta   90.00
_cell.angle_gamma   90.00
#
_symmetry.space_group_name_H-M   'P 1'
#
loop_
_entity.id
_entity.type
_entity.pdbx_description
1 polymer ?
#
loop_
_entity_poly.entity_id
_entity_poly.type
_entity_poly.pdbx_seq_one_letter_code
_entity_poly.pdbx_strand_id
1 'polypeptide(L)'
;MKSILSLLAITAFATSAFAVAPPETLPSGVKIVHTVDGTGAQPKASDTVKVHYRGTLADGKEFDSSIKRGQPASFPLNRVVPCWTEGMQKIKVGGKATLTCPPATAYGDRGAGSAVPPNATLTFEVELLAIEK
;
A
#
# COMPACT_ATOMS: atom_id res chain seq x y z
N MET A 1 13.92 35.59 -33.40
CA MET A 1 14.73 34.79 -32.64
C MET A 1 14.38 34.62 -31.24
N LYS A 2 13.69 35.43 -30.71
CA LYS A 2 13.42 35.32 -29.35
C LYS A 2 12.35 34.36 -29.03
N SER A 3 11.50 34.14 -29.90
CA SER A 3 10.37 33.30 -29.61
C SER A 3 10.61 31.96 -29.04
N ILE A 4 11.68 31.47 -29.19
CA ILE A 4 12.00 30.19 -28.76
C ILE A 4 11.74 29.82 -27.38
N LEU A 5 11.90 30.65 -26.53
CA LEU A 5 11.80 30.35 -25.16
C LEU A 5 10.53 29.78 -24.72
N SER A 6 9.51 30.25 -25.22
CA SER A 6 8.28 29.84 -24.69
C SER A 6 8.00 28.36 -24.63
N LEU A 7 8.56 27.66 -25.46
CA LEU A 7 8.33 26.26 -25.49
C LEU A 7 8.56 25.52 -24.25
N LEU A 8 9.50 25.88 -23.58
CA LEU A 8 9.87 25.19 -22.39
C LEU A 8 8.79 25.03 -21.42
N ALA A 9 8.03 26.01 -21.27
CA ALA A 9 7.04 25.99 -20.25
C ALA A 9 6.11 24.83 -20.39
N ILE A 10 5.84 24.43 -21.55
CA ILE A 10 4.92 23.40 -21.78
C ILE A 10 5.28 22.08 -21.28
N THR A 11 6.46 21.76 -21.42
CA THR A 11 6.92 20.46 -21.03
C THR A 11 6.74 20.21 -19.58
N ALA A 12 6.95 21.16 -18.78
CA ALA A 12 6.89 20.95 -17.37
C ALA A 12 5.54 20.51 -16.93
N PHE A 13 4.53 20.94 -17.62
CA PHE A 13 3.26 20.67 -17.32
C PHE A 13 2.89 19.27 -17.37
N ALA A 14 3.11 18.66 -18.43
CA ALA A 14 2.74 17.31 -18.69
C ALA A 14 3.19 16.32 -17.65
N THR A 15 4.33 16.51 -17.12
CA THR A 15 4.88 15.52 -16.22
C THR A 15 4.22 15.47 -14.88
N SER A 16 3.85 16.59 -14.35
CA SER A 16 3.32 16.59 -13.00
C SER A 16 1.95 15.92 -12.92
N ALA A 17 1.26 15.81 -14.03
CA ALA A 17 -0.06 15.24 -14.03
C ALA A 17 -0.09 13.77 -13.64
N PHE A 18 0.99 13.06 -13.83
CA PHE A 18 1.03 11.63 -13.57
C PHE A 18 1.87 11.22 -12.38
N ALA A 19 2.28 12.18 -11.61
CA ALA A 19 3.13 11.88 -10.47
C ALA A 19 2.31 11.23 -9.36
N VAL A 20 2.84 10.20 -8.75
CA VAL A 20 2.29 9.61 -7.53
C VAL A 20 3.13 10.09 -6.35
N ALA A 21 2.63 9.90 -5.15
CA ALA A 21 3.36 10.28 -3.95
C ALA A 21 4.70 9.51 -3.91
N PRO A 22 5.76 10.12 -3.41
CA PRO A 22 7.05 9.44 -3.35
C PRO A 22 7.02 8.29 -2.33
N PRO A 23 7.93 7.33 -2.46
CA PRO A 23 8.03 6.25 -1.47
C PRO A 23 8.32 6.83 -0.09
N GLU A 24 7.81 6.19 0.92
CA GLU A 24 8.02 6.63 2.29
C GLU A 24 8.30 5.45 3.20
N THR A 25 9.14 5.65 4.21
CA THR A 25 9.43 4.63 5.21
C THR A 25 9.00 5.19 6.56
N LEU A 26 8.13 4.47 7.25
CA LEU A 26 7.65 4.88 8.56
C LEU A 26 8.67 4.54 9.64
N PRO A 27 8.58 5.14 10.82
CA PRO A 27 9.51 4.85 11.91
C PRO A 27 9.59 3.38 12.30
N SER A 28 8.50 2.65 12.10
CA SER A 28 8.48 1.22 12.40
C SER A 28 9.24 0.38 11.37
N GLY A 29 9.65 0.99 10.26
CA GLY A 29 10.32 0.28 9.18
C GLY A 29 9.40 -0.13 8.04
N VAL A 30 8.11 0.11 8.17
CA VAL A 30 7.16 -0.17 7.09
C VAL A 30 7.45 0.75 5.91
N LYS A 31 7.59 0.16 4.74
CA LYS A 31 7.86 0.93 3.53
C LYS A 31 6.62 0.97 2.66
N ILE A 32 6.29 2.13 2.14
CA ILE A 32 5.11 2.32 1.31
C ILE A 32 5.52 2.88 -0.04
N VAL A 33 5.17 2.17 -1.10
CA VAL A 33 5.43 2.63 -2.46
C VAL A 33 4.09 2.76 -3.16
N HIS A 34 3.67 4.00 -3.44
CA HIS A 34 2.39 4.23 -4.11
C HIS A 34 2.54 3.95 -5.61
N THR A 35 1.62 3.17 -6.16
CA THR A 35 1.61 2.87 -7.59
C THR A 35 0.46 3.58 -8.31
N VAL A 36 -0.63 3.84 -7.58
CA VAL A 36 -1.74 4.65 -8.09
C VAL A 36 -2.16 5.57 -6.96
N ASP A 37 -2.19 6.86 -7.23
CA ASP A 37 -2.60 7.82 -6.23
C ASP A 37 -4.12 7.90 -6.22
N GLY A 38 -4.74 7.65 -5.08
CA GLY A 38 -6.18 7.74 -4.97
C GLY A 38 -6.63 9.18 -4.84
N THR A 39 -7.93 9.38 -4.96
CA THR A 39 -8.52 10.72 -4.86
C THR A 39 -9.46 10.85 -3.68
N GLY A 40 -9.76 9.78 -2.99
CA GLY A 40 -10.68 9.80 -1.85
C GLY A 40 -9.98 10.08 -0.54
N ALA A 41 -10.67 9.78 0.54
CA ALA A 41 -10.16 10.03 1.88
C ALA A 41 -9.13 8.97 2.28
N GLN A 42 -8.31 9.31 3.26
CA GLN A 42 -7.41 8.35 3.90
C GLN A 42 -8.12 7.77 5.11
N PRO A 43 -7.97 6.47 5.37
CA PRO A 43 -8.63 5.87 6.53
C PRO A 43 -7.91 6.21 7.82
N LYS A 44 -8.61 6.07 8.92
CA LYS A 44 -8.06 6.24 10.26
C LYS A 44 -7.90 4.87 10.90
N ALA A 45 -7.12 4.80 11.96
CA ALA A 45 -6.89 3.54 12.66
C ALA A 45 -8.17 2.86 13.14
N SER A 46 -9.21 3.64 13.37
CA SER A 46 -10.49 3.10 13.83
C SER A 46 -11.43 2.70 12.70
N ASP A 47 -11.05 2.93 11.46
CA ASP A 47 -11.90 2.62 10.32
C ASP A 47 -11.78 1.17 9.88
N THR A 48 -12.83 0.69 9.20
CA THR A 48 -12.80 -0.58 8.50
C THR A 48 -12.60 -0.29 7.02
N VAL A 49 -11.68 -0.98 6.40
CA VAL A 49 -11.35 -0.76 4.99
C VAL A 49 -11.75 -1.96 4.15
N LYS A 50 -12.17 -1.68 2.92
CA LYS A 50 -12.47 -2.71 1.95
C LYS A 50 -11.36 -2.67 0.91
N VAL A 51 -10.68 -3.79 0.72
CA VAL A 51 -9.47 -3.84 -0.09
C VAL A 51 -9.41 -5.08 -0.96
N HIS A 52 -8.66 -4.96 -2.06
CA HIS A 52 -8.10 -6.12 -2.73
C HIS A 52 -6.61 -6.13 -2.35
N TYR A 53 -6.08 -7.30 -2.12
CA TYR A 53 -4.67 -7.42 -1.75
C TYR A 53 -4.06 -8.75 -2.18
N ARG A 54 -2.74 -8.76 -2.25
CA ARG A 54 -1.95 -9.94 -2.52
C ARG A 54 -0.72 -9.88 -1.64
N GLY A 55 -0.52 -10.90 -0.81
CA GLY A 55 0.62 -10.96 0.08
C GLY A 55 1.64 -11.99 -0.39
N THR A 56 2.90 -11.60 -0.40
CA THR A 56 4.00 -12.48 -0.81
C THR A 56 5.12 -12.47 0.21
N LEU A 57 5.86 -13.57 0.24
CA LEU A 57 7.07 -13.70 1.06
C LEU A 57 8.25 -13.10 0.30
N ALA A 58 9.39 -13.01 0.97
CA ALA A 58 10.60 -12.43 0.36
C ALA A 58 11.04 -13.16 -0.91
N ASP A 59 10.75 -14.44 -1.02
CA ASP A 59 11.10 -15.23 -2.21
C ASP A 59 10.05 -15.11 -3.32
N GLY A 60 9.01 -14.29 -3.11
CA GLY A 60 7.97 -14.08 -4.09
C GLY A 60 6.79 -15.03 -3.99
N LYS A 61 6.84 -15.97 -3.05
CA LYS A 61 5.76 -16.93 -2.90
C LYS A 61 4.53 -16.25 -2.31
N GLU A 62 3.39 -16.40 -2.98
CA GLU A 62 2.14 -15.83 -2.51
C GLU A 62 1.58 -16.66 -1.35
N PHE A 63 1.22 -16.02 -0.27
CA PHE A 63 0.64 -16.72 0.87
C PHE A 63 -0.82 -16.37 1.10
N ASP A 64 -1.30 -15.30 0.50
CA ASP A 64 -2.70 -14.90 0.64
C ASP A 64 -3.06 -13.92 -0.48
N SER A 65 -4.30 -13.95 -0.93
CA SER A 65 -4.75 -13.05 -1.99
C SER A 65 -6.26 -12.99 -2.08
N SER A 66 -6.83 -11.79 -1.93
CA SER A 66 -8.24 -11.57 -2.16
C SER A 66 -8.53 -11.61 -3.65
N ILE A 67 -7.55 -11.21 -4.45
CA ILE A 67 -7.70 -11.18 -5.90
C ILE A 67 -7.92 -12.59 -6.42
N LYS A 68 -7.15 -13.53 -5.90
CA LYS A 68 -7.26 -14.92 -6.30
C LYS A 68 -8.61 -15.50 -5.93
N ARG A 69 -9.18 -15.09 -4.81
CA ARG A 69 -10.50 -15.54 -4.39
C ARG A 69 -11.63 -14.85 -5.16
N GLY A 70 -11.32 -13.78 -5.87
CA GLY A 70 -12.31 -13.05 -6.66
C GLY A 70 -13.24 -12.14 -5.86
N GLN A 71 -12.91 -11.89 -4.59
CA GLN A 71 -13.73 -11.03 -3.74
C GLN A 71 -12.88 -10.12 -2.87
N PRO A 72 -13.22 -8.85 -2.77
CA PRO A 72 -12.52 -7.97 -1.83
C PRO A 72 -12.81 -8.37 -0.39
N ALA A 73 -11.93 -7.98 0.50
CA ALA A 73 -12.05 -8.29 1.91
C ALA A 73 -12.16 -7.01 2.72
N SER A 74 -12.87 -7.08 3.83
CA SER A 74 -13.03 -5.93 4.74
C SER A 74 -12.31 -6.22 6.04
N PHE A 75 -11.52 -5.25 6.50
CA PHE A 75 -10.73 -5.40 7.72
C PHE A 75 -10.82 -4.15 8.59
N PRO A 76 -11.10 -4.30 9.90
CA PRO A 76 -10.93 -3.18 10.82
C PRO A 76 -9.44 -2.93 11.01
N LEU A 77 -8.99 -1.70 10.80
CA LEU A 77 -7.55 -1.41 10.86
C LEU A 77 -6.93 -1.58 12.24
N ASN A 78 -7.72 -1.58 13.27
CA ASN A 78 -7.21 -1.81 14.62
C ASN A 78 -7.15 -3.31 15.00
N ARG A 79 -7.42 -4.19 14.05
CA ARG A 79 -7.40 -5.64 14.29
C ARG A 79 -6.55 -6.39 13.28
N VAL A 80 -5.69 -5.71 12.58
CA VAL A 80 -4.79 -6.32 11.61
C VAL A 80 -3.35 -6.14 12.08
N VAL A 81 -2.41 -6.70 11.36
CA VAL A 81 -0.99 -6.53 11.70
C VAL A 81 -0.62 -5.05 11.67
N PRO A 82 0.30 -4.61 12.54
CA PRO A 82 0.68 -3.19 12.61
C PRO A 82 1.07 -2.57 11.28
N CYS A 83 1.71 -3.33 10.41
CA CYS A 83 2.08 -2.86 9.08
C CYS A 83 0.87 -2.31 8.33
N TRP A 84 -0.25 -3.01 8.39
CA TRP A 84 -1.48 -2.59 7.74
C TRP A 84 -2.12 -1.41 8.46
N THR A 85 -2.14 -1.46 9.80
CA THR A 85 -2.72 -0.37 10.57
C THR A 85 -2.03 0.94 10.23
N GLU A 86 -0.72 0.92 10.14
CA GLU A 86 0.06 2.11 9.81
C GLU A 86 0.05 2.45 8.33
N GLY A 87 0.29 1.46 7.51
CA GLY A 87 0.45 1.68 6.07
C GLY A 87 -0.82 2.09 5.36
N MET A 88 -1.94 1.46 5.70
CA MET A 88 -3.20 1.77 5.03
C MET A 88 -3.66 3.20 5.27
N GLN A 89 -3.28 3.80 6.37
CA GLN A 89 -3.64 5.18 6.67
C GLN A 89 -2.96 6.17 5.72
N LYS A 90 -1.97 5.73 4.98
CA LYS A 90 -1.25 6.56 4.01
C LYS A 90 -1.80 6.43 2.59
N ILE A 91 -2.79 5.58 2.39
CA ILE A 91 -3.36 5.31 1.07
C ILE A 91 -4.75 5.93 1.00
N LYS A 92 -5.04 6.63 -0.07
CA LYS A 92 -6.36 7.22 -0.28
C LYS A 92 -7.26 6.22 -0.99
N VAL A 93 -8.57 6.35 -0.78
CA VAL A 93 -9.53 5.52 -1.49
C VAL A 93 -9.33 5.68 -3.00
N GLY A 94 -9.28 4.60 -3.71
CA GLY A 94 -8.97 4.55 -5.14
C GLY A 94 -7.49 4.34 -5.41
N GLY A 95 -6.66 4.38 -4.38
CA GLY A 95 -5.21 4.23 -4.55
C GLY A 95 -4.74 2.80 -4.46
N LYS A 96 -3.54 2.57 -4.96
CA LYS A 96 -2.85 1.28 -4.87
C LYS A 96 -1.45 1.53 -4.35
N ALA A 97 -0.97 0.64 -3.53
CA ALA A 97 0.38 0.76 -3.00
C ALA A 97 0.95 -0.61 -2.68
N THR A 98 2.26 -0.67 -2.57
CA THR A 98 2.98 -1.85 -2.11
C THR A 98 3.51 -1.55 -0.71
N LEU A 99 3.14 -2.37 0.25
CA LEU A 99 3.62 -2.25 1.62
C LEU A 99 4.65 -3.33 1.87
N THR A 100 5.84 -2.95 2.34
CA THR A 100 6.85 -3.90 2.77
C THR A 100 6.85 -3.90 4.28
N CYS A 101 6.60 -5.05 4.87
CA CYS A 101 6.38 -5.20 6.30
C CYS A 101 7.52 -5.95 6.95
N PRO A 102 8.37 -5.27 7.74
CA PRO A 102 9.37 -6.00 8.52
C PRO A 102 8.69 -6.97 9.47
N PRO A 103 9.35 -8.06 9.86
CA PRO A 103 8.72 -9.07 10.72
C PRO A 103 8.06 -8.51 11.97
N ALA A 104 8.68 -7.54 12.62
CA ALA A 104 8.14 -6.97 13.85
C ALA A 104 6.78 -6.27 13.64
N THR A 105 6.47 -5.88 12.42
CA THR A 105 5.20 -5.23 12.10
C THR A 105 4.21 -6.20 11.48
N ALA A 106 4.55 -7.46 11.40
CA ALA A 106 3.72 -8.50 10.80
C ALA A 106 3.57 -9.65 11.80
N TYR A 107 4.10 -10.83 11.49
CA TYR A 107 3.90 -11.99 12.36
C TYR A 107 5.10 -12.32 13.25
N GLY A 108 6.14 -11.50 13.20
CA GLY A 108 7.28 -11.60 14.11
C GLY A 108 8.00 -12.94 14.05
N ASP A 109 8.53 -13.33 15.20
CA ASP A 109 9.30 -14.56 15.32
C ASP A 109 8.44 -15.81 15.38
N ARG A 110 7.13 -15.67 15.44
CA ARG A 110 6.21 -16.81 15.47
C ARG A 110 5.80 -17.25 14.08
N GLY A 111 5.69 -16.30 13.15
CA GLY A 111 5.12 -16.57 11.84
C GLY A 111 3.61 -16.79 11.94
N ALA A 112 3.04 -17.36 10.91
CA ALA A 112 1.61 -17.63 10.85
C ALA A 112 1.40 -19.00 10.19
N GLY A 113 1.39 -20.04 11.00
CA GLY A 113 1.20 -21.40 10.54
C GLY A 113 2.22 -21.82 9.49
N SER A 114 1.80 -22.59 8.52
CA SER A 114 2.69 -23.04 7.45
C SER A 114 2.81 -22.00 6.34
N ALA A 115 1.95 -20.98 6.36
CA ALA A 115 1.93 -19.98 5.28
C ALA A 115 3.02 -18.94 5.43
N VAL A 116 3.30 -18.52 6.66
CA VAL A 116 4.30 -17.47 6.92
C VAL A 116 5.32 -18.00 7.92
N PRO A 117 6.58 -18.15 7.51
CA PRO A 117 7.62 -18.63 8.42
C PRO A 117 8.00 -17.59 9.46
N PRO A 118 8.72 -17.99 10.51
CA PRO A 118 9.20 -17.03 11.51
C PRO A 118 10.13 -16.00 10.88
N ASN A 119 10.07 -14.80 11.40
CA ASN A 119 10.93 -13.68 10.99
C ASN A 119 10.83 -13.34 9.50
N ALA A 120 9.63 -13.46 8.94
CA ALA A 120 9.43 -13.19 7.52
C ALA A 120 9.13 -11.72 7.26
N THR A 121 9.79 -11.16 6.27
CA THR A 121 9.41 -9.86 5.72
C THR A 121 8.33 -10.11 4.70
N LEU A 122 7.22 -9.41 4.82
CA LEU A 122 6.07 -9.60 3.92
C LEU A 122 5.91 -8.41 3.00
N THR A 123 5.46 -8.69 1.78
CA THR A 123 5.13 -7.63 0.83
C THR A 123 3.65 -7.77 0.48
N PHE A 124 2.90 -6.68 0.60
CA PHE A 124 1.50 -6.66 0.23
C PHE A 124 1.27 -5.63 -0.86
N GLU A 125 0.64 -6.08 -1.94
CA GLU A 125 0.11 -5.17 -2.95
C GLU A 125 -1.34 -4.95 -2.54
N VAL A 126 -1.73 -3.70 -2.29
CA VAL A 126 -3.07 -3.40 -1.82
C VAL A 126 -3.74 -2.34 -2.67
N GLU A 127 -5.03 -2.50 -2.84
CA GLU A 127 -5.86 -1.50 -3.51
C GLU A 127 -6.97 -1.14 -2.51
N LEU A 128 -7.04 0.13 -2.13
CA LEU A 128 -8.05 0.57 -1.18
C LEU A 128 -9.31 0.95 -1.94
N LEU A 129 -10.34 0.13 -1.80
CA LEU A 129 -11.59 0.32 -2.53
C LEU A 129 -12.56 1.24 -1.83
N ALA A 130 -12.65 1.15 -0.52
CA ALA A 130 -13.61 1.95 0.25
C ALA A 130 -13.25 1.97 1.73
N ILE A 131 -13.75 2.98 2.42
CA ILE A 131 -13.72 3.04 3.87
C ILE A 131 -15.16 2.77 4.29
N GLU A 132 -15.35 1.71 5.08
CA GLU A 132 -16.69 1.33 5.55
C GLU A 132 -16.94 1.93 6.92
N LYS A 133 -18.08 2.55 7.10
CA LYS A 133 -18.41 3.20 8.37
C LYS A 133 -19.35 2.36 9.21
#